data_2a466072c6bd4a921af68781b658e231
#
_entry.id   2a466072c6bd4a921af68781b658e231
#
_cell.length_a   1.000
_cell.length_b   1.000
_cell.length_c   1.000
_cell.angle_alpha   90.00
_cell.angle_beta   90.00
_cell.angle_gamma   90.00
#
_symmetry.space_group_name_H-M   'P 1'
#
loop_
_entity.id
_entity.type
_entity.pdbx_description
1 polymer ?
#
loop_
_entity_poly.entity_id
_entity_poly.type
_entity_poly.pdbx_seq_one_letter_code
_entity_poly.pdbx_strand_id
1 'polypeptide(L)'
;MRVVRIAAGCVGLLTTFGTLSSIAADVSTPFIQQEAARADASLRQRAEAPMTGAALLRSESAYVGLSSAPMKALPKEAIAFPIDHIVITSSEPVFRKYKNRLEAYEHNRIGSDGVTFLQKQLQEQLLADGYVTSQVVVPNQDLHSGSLTFEILPGYVEDVVLTNPNARTNWRSAFPVRPGYVLRRQALEQGIDQMRSVPGQDIKMTIEPGTKPLHSIVKLTVEQKGFVHGSFILDNSGYKATGEYQGTVFLSFSQLLGLNDTLTANFTKDISPHDDGHGSKQYAVNYTIPDGNRTYRLSTYKYSYNQLVFMPNAFRSAGTTQGTEVSVEQVLNRTSRSKTSVVAKVNHKSRHNYLDDVEIGVQEQHTTSVELGLSHRQYRGNTVSDTYVFYRQGIKGLGAKVRSWEGLADNPTTLYKMAGVEGQIQTGVRIGHKQGIFSMRFRSQFTNQRLFTTDQFSIGGRYSVRGFSGEETLRGDSGYYVQSEWSLPFRKQQITPYVGIDIGHVWGPSTETQLGTTLIGGVVGVRGTVGDAVNYDVSLGTPIKKPEGFDTDTRVWAFRGSYQF
;
A
#
# COMPACT_ATOMS: atom_id res chain seq x y z
N MET A 1 19.65 18.03 1.57
CA MET A 1 19.57 18.93 2.75
C MET A 1 18.54 20.08 2.63
N ARG A 2 18.16 20.59 1.46
CA ARG A 2 17.15 21.66 1.30
C ARG A 2 15.69 21.18 1.40
N VAL A 3 15.38 19.94 1.09
CA VAL A 3 14.01 19.38 1.10
C VAL A 3 13.46 19.16 2.51
N VAL A 4 14.33 18.86 3.48
CA VAL A 4 13.92 18.65 4.89
C VAL A 4 13.45 19.94 5.58
N ARG A 5 13.89 21.12 5.12
CA ARG A 5 13.47 22.40 5.73
C ARG A 5 12.06 22.85 5.31
N ILE A 6 11.54 22.36 4.18
CA ILE A 6 10.17 22.72 3.72
C ILE A 6 9.11 21.95 4.50
N ALA A 7 9.37 20.70 4.89
CA ALA A 7 8.43 19.90 5.69
C ALA A 7 8.28 20.44 7.13
N ALA A 8 9.33 21.04 7.70
CA ALA A 8 9.28 21.61 9.05
C ALA A 8 8.52 22.95 9.12
N GLY A 9 8.41 23.69 8.03
CA GLY A 9 7.71 24.98 7.99
C GLY A 9 6.18 24.88 7.96
N CYS A 10 5.62 23.75 7.52
CA CYS A 10 4.16 23.55 7.45
C CYS A 10 3.53 23.10 8.78
N VAL A 11 4.31 22.63 9.74
CA VAL A 11 3.80 22.19 11.05
C VAL A 11 3.58 23.37 12.02
N GLY A 12 4.19 24.53 11.76
CA GLY A 12 4.17 25.69 12.66
C GLY A 12 2.95 26.63 12.56
N LEU A 13 1.99 26.40 11.65
CA LEU A 13 0.93 27.38 11.34
C LEU A 13 -0.47 27.04 11.89
N LEU A 14 -0.61 26.04 12.78
CA LEU A 14 -1.92 25.56 13.26
C LEU A 14 -2.14 25.65 14.79
N THR A 15 -1.38 26.49 15.51
CA THR A 15 -1.63 26.68 16.95
C THR A 15 -1.97 28.13 17.30
N THR A 16 -3.22 28.51 17.14
CA THR A 16 -3.86 29.54 18.01
C THR A 16 -5.38 29.53 17.75
N PHE A 17 -6.16 29.03 18.70
CA PHE A 17 -7.48 29.56 19.05
C PHE A 17 -7.86 29.10 20.48
N GLY A 18 -8.32 30.08 21.27
CA GLY A 18 -8.47 30.01 22.70
C GLY A 18 -9.74 29.28 23.19
N THR A 19 -9.70 29.06 24.46
CA THR A 19 -10.65 28.35 25.33
C THR A 19 -11.92 29.15 25.64
N LEU A 20 -13.07 28.46 25.55
CA LEU A 20 -14.28 28.82 26.33
C LEU A 20 -14.88 27.52 26.88
N SER A 21 -14.94 27.47 28.22
CA SER A 21 -15.56 26.37 28.96
C SER A 21 -17.06 26.62 29.10
N SER A 22 -17.90 25.62 28.73
CA SER A 22 -19.30 25.60 29.11
C SER A 22 -19.73 24.20 29.52
N ILE A 23 -20.54 24.15 30.55
CA ILE A 23 -21.13 22.98 31.18
C ILE A 23 -22.13 22.38 30.17
N ALA A 24 -21.84 21.21 29.63
CA ALA A 24 -22.80 20.41 28.84
C ALA A 24 -23.13 19.15 29.61
N ALA A 25 -24.42 18.94 29.83
CA ALA A 25 -24.98 17.74 30.44
C ALA A 25 -24.57 16.48 29.67
N ASP A 26 -24.42 15.40 30.42
CA ASP A 26 -24.08 14.06 29.94
C ASP A 26 -25.18 13.49 29.04
N VAL A 27 -25.20 13.90 27.77
CA VAL A 27 -26.04 13.32 26.71
C VAL A 27 -25.09 12.59 25.77
N SER A 28 -24.38 11.61 26.29
CA SER A 28 -23.65 10.64 25.49
C SER A 28 -24.64 9.61 24.93
N THR A 29 -25.42 9.99 23.92
CA THR A 29 -26.18 8.99 23.19
C THR A 29 -25.20 8.12 22.40
N PRO A 30 -25.22 6.79 22.61
CA PRO A 30 -24.40 5.83 21.87
C PRO A 30 -24.47 6.04 20.34
N PHE A 31 -25.60 6.56 19.87
CA PHE A 31 -25.90 6.85 18.48
C PHE A 31 -25.00 7.92 17.84
N ILE A 32 -24.76 9.08 18.49
CA ILE A 32 -23.89 10.15 17.92
C ILE A 32 -22.43 9.68 17.81
N GLN A 33 -21.96 8.95 18.82
CA GLN A 33 -20.64 8.33 18.79
C GLN A 33 -20.56 7.25 17.70
N GLN A 34 -21.65 6.54 17.45
CA GLN A 34 -21.75 5.49 16.44
C GLN A 34 -21.64 6.05 15.03
N GLU A 35 -22.37 7.12 14.70
CA GLU A 35 -22.36 7.71 13.35
C GLU A 35 -20.97 8.27 12.98
N ALA A 36 -20.35 8.96 13.93
CA ALA A 36 -19.05 9.53 13.67
C ALA A 36 -17.95 8.48 13.52
N ALA A 37 -18.07 7.32 14.19
CA ALA A 37 -17.14 6.21 14.02
C ALA A 37 -17.39 5.44 12.71
N ARG A 38 -18.66 5.35 12.26
CA ARG A 38 -19.00 4.83 10.92
C ARG A 38 -18.33 5.66 9.84
N ALA A 39 -18.46 6.98 9.93
CA ALA A 39 -17.85 7.90 9.01
C ALA A 39 -16.32 7.73 8.93
N ASP A 40 -15.63 7.66 10.09
CA ASP A 40 -14.18 7.48 10.14
C ASP A 40 -13.74 6.10 9.60
N ALA A 41 -14.47 5.03 9.92
CA ALA A 41 -14.22 3.70 9.38
C ALA A 41 -14.39 3.65 7.85
N SER A 42 -15.43 4.28 7.31
CA SER A 42 -15.66 4.36 5.87
C SER A 42 -14.59 5.19 5.15
N LEU A 43 -14.10 6.25 5.79
CA LEU A 43 -13.02 7.08 5.27
C LEU A 43 -11.72 6.32 5.14
N ARG A 44 -11.32 5.60 6.20
CA ARG A 44 -10.13 4.76 6.16
C ARG A 44 -10.24 3.70 5.08
N GLN A 45 -11.37 3.03 5.01
CA GLN A 45 -11.61 1.97 4.03
C GLN A 45 -11.70 2.51 2.58
N ARG A 46 -12.22 3.74 2.37
CA ARG A 46 -12.21 4.40 1.05
C ARG A 46 -10.82 4.86 0.65
N ALA A 47 -10.06 5.45 1.57
CA ALA A 47 -8.69 5.91 1.31
C ALA A 47 -7.73 4.73 1.01
N GLU A 48 -8.02 3.57 1.58
CA GLU A 48 -7.27 2.32 1.43
C GLU A 48 -7.82 1.43 0.29
N ALA A 49 -8.99 1.77 -0.32
CA ALA A 49 -9.54 1.00 -1.43
C ALA A 49 -8.60 1.11 -2.64
N PRO A 50 -7.99 0.02 -3.11
CA PRO A 50 -7.07 0.09 -4.23
C PRO A 50 -7.80 0.57 -5.47
N MET A 51 -7.15 1.45 -6.21
CA MET A 51 -7.51 1.71 -7.60
C MET A 51 -7.45 0.37 -8.33
N THR A 52 -8.60 -0.03 -8.83
CA THR A 52 -8.91 -1.21 -9.66
C THR A 52 -7.78 -2.19 -10.00
N GLY A 53 -7.99 -3.48 -9.75
CA GLY A 53 -7.05 -4.60 -9.91
C GLY A 53 -6.35 -4.78 -11.27
N ALA A 54 -6.66 -3.95 -12.27
CA ALA A 54 -5.95 -3.92 -13.56
C ALA A 54 -4.51 -3.35 -13.46
N ALA A 55 -4.22 -2.53 -12.45
CA ALA A 55 -2.89 -1.95 -12.26
C ALA A 55 -1.90 -2.96 -11.65
N LEU A 56 -2.39 -3.94 -10.89
CA LEU A 56 -1.54 -4.95 -10.23
C LEU A 56 -0.94 -5.96 -11.21
N LEU A 57 -1.65 -6.30 -12.29
CA LEU A 57 -1.19 -7.28 -13.28
C LEU A 57 -0.21 -6.71 -14.31
N ARG A 58 -0.05 -5.39 -14.41
CA ARG A 58 0.80 -4.75 -15.43
C ARG A 58 2.27 -4.61 -15.08
N SER A 59 2.70 -4.99 -13.88
CA SER A 59 4.13 -4.95 -13.51
C SER A 59 4.85 -6.28 -13.76
N GLU A 60 4.45 -7.04 -14.77
CA GLU A 60 5.29 -8.13 -15.25
C GLU A 60 6.57 -7.53 -15.86
N SER A 61 7.63 -7.50 -15.05
CA SER A 61 8.97 -7.41 -15.60
C SER A 61 9.19 -8.69 -16.41
N ALA A 62 9.33 -8.54 -17.72
CA ALA A 62 9.51 -9.64 -18.69
C ALA A 62 10.87 -10.35 -18.55
N TYR A 63 11.39 -10.46 -17.32
CA TYR A 63 12.61 -11.21 -17.04
C TYR A 63 12.28 -12.45 -16.25
N VAL A 64 12.22 -13.56 -16.95
CA VAL A 64 12.28 -14.90 -16.35
C VAL A 64 13.52 -14.97 -15.49
N GLY A 65 13.34 -14.89 -14.17
CA GLY A 65 14.43 -15.03 -13.21
C GLY A 65 15.05 -16.41 -13.39
N LEU A 66 16.33 -16.44 -13.74
CA LEU A 66 17.12 -17.67 -13.66
C LEU A 66 17.03 -18.17 -12.21
N SER A 67 16.41 -19.31 -12.03
CA SER A 67 16.33 -20.00 -10.76
C SER A 67 17.75 -20.28 -10.29
N SER A 68 18.04 -20.10 -8.99
CA SER A 68 19.23 -20.68 -8.36
C SER A 68 19.14 -22.20 -8.56
N ALA A 69 19.77 -22.71 -9.61
CA ALA A 69 19.81 -24.13 -9.85
C ALA A 69 20.52 -24.85 -8.67
N PRO A 70 20.06 -26.04 -8.28
CA PRO A 70 20.77 -26.83 -7.29
C PRO A 70 22.21 -27.08 -7.76
N MET A 71 23.14 -27.14 -6.82
CA MET A 71 24.57 -27.41 -7.08
C MET A 71 24.69 -28.68 -7.95
N LYS A 72 25.22 -28.54 -9.16
CA LYS A 72 25.43 -29.65 -10.09
C LYS A 72 26.77 -30.33 -9.76
N ALA A 73 26.88 -31.60 -10.01
CA ALA A 73 28.13 -32.32 -9.84
C ALA A 73 29.20 -31.79 -10.83
N LEU A 74 30.47 -31.76 -10.38
CA LEU A 74 31.59 -31.45 -11.24
C LEU A 74 31.69 -32.46 -12.42
N PRO A 75 32.11 -32.02 -13.60
CA PRO A 75 32.40 -32.91 -14.71
C PRO A 75 33.55 -33.87 -14.33
N LYS A 76 33.49 -35.09 -14.83
CA LYS A 76 34.59 -36.05 -14.68
C LYS A 76 35.61 -35.81 -15.80
N GLU A 77 36.84 -35.52 -15.42
CA GLU A 77 37.92 -35.19 -16.34
C GLU A 77 39.10 -36.15 -16.17
N ALA A 78 39.78 -36.44 -17.25
CA ALA A 78 40.97 -37.31 -17.23
C ALA A 78 42.18 -36.57 -16.63
N ILE A 79 42.30 -35.26 -16.93
CA ILE A 79 43.34 -34.37 -16.40
C ILE A 79 42.68 -33.41 -15.39
N ALA A 80 42.95 -33.61 -14.11
CA ALA A 80 42.44 -32.78 -13.04
C ALA A 80 43.42 -32.67 -11.89
N PHE A 81 43.49 -31.49 -11.26
CA PHE A 81 44.40 -31.13 -10.18
C PHE A 81 43.61 -31.12 -8.83
N PRO A 82 44.25 -31.52 -7.75
CA PRO A 82 43.65 -31.37 -6.42
C PRO A 82 43.56 -29.87 -6.09
N ILE A 83 42.37 -29.36 -5.78
CA ILE A 83 42.15 -27.96 -5.41
C ILE A 83 41.70 -27.92 -3.97
N ASP A 84 42.56 -27.39 -3.09
CA ASP A 84 42.32 -27.27 -1.66
C ASP A 84 41.58 -25.97 -1.31
N HIS A 85 41.84 -24.90 -2.09
CA HIS A 85 41.27 -23.58 -1.84
C HIS A 85 40.71 -22.95 -3.11
N ILE A 86 39.51 -22.37 -3.01
CA ILE A 86 38.91 -21.55 -4.06
C ILE A 86 38.88 -20.09 -3.58
N VAL A 87 39.54 -19.21 -4.34
CA VAL A 87 39.66 -17.80 -4.01
C VAL A 87 38.85 -16.95 -4.97
N ILE A 88 38.07 -16.00 -4.41
CA ILE A 88 37.38 -14.98 -5.20
C ILE A 88 38.05 -13.63 -4.95
N THR A 89 38.51 -12.99 -6.01
CA THR A 89 39.07 -11.65 -6.00
C THR A 89 38.12 -10.68 -6.68
N SER A 90 38.02 -9.47 -6.18
CA SER A 90 37.31 -8.35 -6.80
C SER A 90 37.71 -7.04 -6.14
N SER A 91 37.63 -5.94 -6.90
CA SER A 91 37.76 -4.58 -6.37
C SER A 91 36.64 -4.18 -5.43
N GLU A 92 35.47 -4.84 -5.54
CA GLU A 92 34.28 -4.51 -4.76
C GLU A 92 33.99 -5.54 -3.65
N PRO A 93 33.90 -5.10 -2.38
CA PRO A 93 33.67 -6.00 -1.24
C PRO A 93 32.37 -6.80 -1.32
N VAL A 94 31.37 -6.29 -2.03
CA VAL A 94 30.04 -6.93 -2.19
C VAL A 94 30.11 -8.32 -2.81
N PHE A 95 31.18 -8.61 -3.57
CA PHE A 95 31.36 -9.91 -4.23
C PHE A 95 32.04 -10.97 -3.36
N ARG A 96 32.63 -10.61 -2.21
CA ARG A 96 33.27 -11.57 -1.29
C ARG A 96 32.33 -12.68 -0.82
N LYS A 97 31.02 -12.38 -0.73
CA LYS A 97 29.99 -13.35 -0.33
C LYS A 97 29.90 -14.60 -1.21
N TYR A 98 30.38 -14.52 -2.45
CA TYR A 98 30.32 -15.63 -3.40
C TYR A 98 31.34 -16.73 -3.10
N LYS A 99 32.37 -16.47 -2.28
CA LYS A 99 33.32 -17.48 -1.83
C LYS A 99 32.60 -18.64 -1.15
N ASN A 100 31.70 -18.37 -0.20
CA ASN A 100 31.01 -19.38 0.59
C ASN A 100 30.18 -20.37 -0.29
N ARG A 101 29.88 -20.01 -1.53
CA ARG A 101 29.14 -20.89 -2.46
C ARG A 101 30.04 -21.85 -3.20
N LEU A 102 31.31 -21.52 -3.36
CA LEU A 102 32.29 -22.36 -4.02
C LEU A 102 33.06 -23.26 -3.04
N GLU A 103 33.02 -22.99 -1.75
CA GLU A 103 33.66 -23.79 -0.70
C GLU A 103 33.25 -25.29 -0.76
N ALA A 104 32.04 -25.59 -1.18
CA ALA A 104 31.56 -26.97 -1.34
C ALA A 104 32.28 -27.73 -2.48
N TYR A 105 33.03 -27.06 -3.32
CA TYR A 105 33.85 -27.66 -4.39
C TYR A 105 35.34 -27.71 -4.03
N GLU A 106 35.75 -27.19 -2.88
CA GLU A 106 37.10 -27.37 -2.35
C GLU A 106 37.37 -28.84 -2.04
N HIS A 107 38.65 -29.23 -1.99
CA HIS A 107 39.11 -30.59 -1.80
C HIS A 107 38.66 -31.62 -2.86
N ASN A 108 38.32 -31.11 -4.08
CA ASN A 108 38.00 -31.94 -5.22
C ASN A 108 39.12 -31.86 -6.28
N ARG A 109 39.08 -32.82 -7.20
CA ARG A 109 39.93 -32.75 -8.41
C ARG A 109 39.19 -31.99 -9.48
N ILE A 110 39.80 -30.89 -9.97
CA ILE A 110 39.21 -29.96 -10.93
C ILE A 110 40.16 -29.80 -12.13
N GLY A 111 39.69 -30.04 -13.32
CA GLY A 111 40.37 -29.78 -14.57
C GLY A 111 39.77 -28.58 -15.32
N SER A 112 40.08 -28.44 -16.60
CA SER A 112 39.68 -27.28 -17.42
C SER A 112 38.14 -27.16 -17.57
N ASP A 113 37.46 -28.31 -17.73
CA ASP A 113 36.00 -28.33 -17.83
C ASP A 113 35.33 -28.00 -16.50
N GLY A 114 35.92 -28.46 -15.37
CA GLY A 114 35.49 -28.11 -14.02
C GLY A 114 35.65 -26.61 -13.73
N VAL A 115 36.77 -26.01 -14.13
CA VAL A 115 37.00 -24.55 -14.00
C VAL A 115 35.95 -23.78 -14.81
N THR A 116 35.72 -24.16 -16.09
CA THR A 116 34.73 -23.54 -16.94
C THR A 116 33.31 -23.70 -16.37
N PHE A 117 33.01 -24.87 -15.84
CA PHE A 117 31.73 -25.15 -15.18
C PHE A 117 31.51 -24.23 -13.97
N LEU A 118 32.50 -24.09 -13.07
CA LEU A 118 32.41 -23.23 -11.90
C LEU A 118 32.32 -21.76 -12.27
N GLN A 119 33.10 -21.31 -13.27
CA GLN A 119 33.01 -19.96 -13.83
C GLN A 119 31.60 -19.65 -14.32
N LYS A 120 31.00 -20.56 -15.10
CA LYS A 120 29.63 -20.41 -15.61
C LYS A 120 28.60 -20.37 -14.47
N GLN A 121 28.72 -21.24 -13.49
CA GLN A 121 27.84 -21.26 -12.31
C GLN A 121 27.92 -19.93 -11.55
N LEU A 122 29.12 -19.39 -11.35
CA LEU A 122 29.33 -18.13 -10.67
C LEU A 122 28.75 -16.96 -11.49
N GLN A 123 28.95 -16.97 -12.81
CA GLN A 123 28.38 -15.96 -13.72
C GLN A 123 26.83 -16.00 -13.71
N GLU A 124 26.24 -17.19 -13.77
CA GLU A 124 24.80 -17.36 -13.69
C GLU A 124 24.24 -16.83 -12.35
N GLN A 125 24.99 -17.03 -11.26
CA GLN A 125 24.61 -16.52 -9.96
C GLN A 125 24.71 -14.98 -9.88
N LEU A 126 25.74 -14.37 -10.45
CA LEU A 126 25.84 -12.91 -10.55
C LEU A 126 24.65 -12.31 -11.31
N LEU A 127 24.30 -12.92 -12.44
CA LEU A 127 23.13 -12.50 -13.22
C LEU A 127 21.82 -12.65 -12.42
N ALA A 128 21.65 -13.76 -11.71
CA ALA A 128 20.48 -13.99 -10.84
C ALA A 128 20.39 -12.95 -9.71
N ASP A 129 21.53 -12.58 -9.11
CA ASP A 129 21.62 -11.55 -8.08
C ASP A 129 21.51 -10.12 -8.63
N GLY A 130 21.44 -9.98 -9.98
CA GLY A 130 21.18 -8.71 -10.67
C GLY A 130 22.44 -7.96 -11.12
N TYR A 131 23.62 -8.53 -11.03
CA TYR A 131 24.86 -7.93 -11.53
C TYR A 131 25.04 -8.24 -13.03
N VAL A 132 24.16 -7.64 -13.85
CA VAL A 132 23.99 -7.99 -15.26
C VAL A 132 25.14 -7.59 -16.18
N THR A 133 26.00 -6.68 -15.74
CA THR A 133 27.17 -6.19 -16.49
C THR A 133 28.50 -6.62 -15.86
N SER A 134 28.48 -7.28 -14.69
CA SER A 134 29.68 -7.83 -14.06
C SER A 134 30.04 -9.18 -14.68
N GLN A 135 31.36 -9.45 -14.76
CA GLN A 135 31.90 -10.63 -15.42
C GLN A 135 32.77 -11.44 -14.48
N VAL A 136 32.76 -12.76 -14.65
CA VAL A 136 33.67 -13.68 -13.98
C VAL A 136 34.76 -14.07 -14.96
N VAL A 137 35.99 -13.83 -14.61
CA VAL A 137 37.14 -14.24 -15.39
C VAL A 137 38.05 -15.19 -14.58
N VAL A 138 38.74 -16.05 -15.28
CA VAL A 138 39.75 -16.94 -14.70
C VAL A 138 41.11 -16.38 -15.11
N PRO A 139 41.90 -15.80 -14.20
CA PRO A 139 43.25 -15.29 -14.52
C PRO A 139 44.19 -16.46 -14.85
N ASN A 140 45.26 -16.19 -15.56
CA ASN A 140 46.31 -17.19 -15.78
C ASN A 140 46.87 -17.60 -14.42
N GLN A 141 46.84 -18.90 -14.13
CA GLN A 141 47.23 -19.47 -12.84
C GLN A 141 47.74 -20.89 -12.98
N ASP A 142 48.56 -21.34 -12.03
CA ASP A 142 49.04 -22.70 -11.94
C ASP A 142 48.17 -23.48 -10.94
N LEU A 143 47.42 -24.47 -11.44
CA LEU A 143 46.55 -25.31 -10.62
C LEU A 143 47.32 -26.35 -9.78
N HIS A 144 48.63 -26.58 -10.05
CA HIS A 144 49.46 -27.43 -9.19
C HIS A 144 49.66 -26.85 -7.79
N SER A 145 49.44 -25.54 -7.63
CA SER A 145 49.50 -24.86 -6.34
C SER A 145 48.39 -25.29 -5.37
N GLY A 146 47.37 -26.06 -5.82
CA GLY A 146 46.20 -26.42 -5.03
C GLY A 146 45.18 -25.26 -4.83
N SER A 147 45.40 -24.12 -5.49
CA SER A 147 44.55 -22.94 -5.37
C SER A 147 43.90 -22.58 -6.72
N LEU A 148 42.60 -22.37 -6.74
CA LEU A 148 41.85 -21.93 -7.90
C LEU A 148 41.28 -20.53 -7.64
N THR A 149 41.67 -19.54 -8.44
CA THR A 149 41.22 -18.16 -8.32
C THR A 149 40.23 -17.80 -9.41
N PHE A 150 39.10 -17.22 -9.01
CA PHE A 150 38.20 -16.50 -9.89
C PHE A 150 38.26 -15.00 -9.59
N GLU A 151 38.32 -14.19 -10.62
CA GLU A 151 38.22 -12.74 -10.49
C GLU A 151 36.87 -12.25 -10.97
N ILE A 152 36.17 -11.49 -10.11
CA ILE A 152 34.92 -10.83 -10.51
C ILE A 152 35.22 -9.39 -10.86
N LEU A 153 35.03 -9.05 -12.13
CA LEU A 153 35.16 -7.72 -12.70
C LEU A 153 33.80 -7.00 -12.54
N PRO A 154 33.69 -5.97 -11.68
CA PRO A 154 32.45 -5.23 -11.48
C PRO A 154 32.07 -4.43 -12.72
N GLY A 155 30.80 -4.47 -13.08
CA GLY A 155 30.23 -3.57 -14.08
C GLY A 155 29.66 -2.33 -13.41
N TYR A 156 30.08 -1.14 -13.84
CA TYR A 156 29.71 0.14 -13.24
C TYR A 156 28.72 0.92 -14.10
N VAL A 157 27.96 1.81 -13.47
CA VAL A 157 27.19 2.84 -14.16
C VAL A 157 28.10 4.00 -14.51
N GLU A 158 28.25 4.30 -15.80
CA GLU A 158 28.97 5.49 -16.25
C GLU A 158 28.09 6.73 -16.14
N ASP A 159 26.87 6.66 -16.67
CA ASP A 159 25.90 7.74 -16.58
C ASP A 159 24.46 7.22 -16.73
N VAL A 160 23.50 8.06 -16.32
CA VAL A 160 22.07 7.86 -16.55
C VAL A 160 21.56 9.06 -17.34
N VAL A 161 21.12 8.83 -18.57
CA VAL A 161 20.80 9.88 -19.53
C VAL A 161 19.32 9.81 -19.92
N LEU A 162 18.64 10.96 -19.89
CA LEU A 162 17.33 11.11 -20.50
C LEU A 162 17.50 11.36 -21.99
N THR A 163 16.86 10.53 -22.83
CA THR A 163 16.92 10.68 -24.29
C THR A 163 16.09 11.86 -24.81
N ASN A 164 15.12 12.32 -24.02
CA ASN A 164 14.29 13.47 -24.30
C ASN A 164 14.53 14.57 -23.23
N PRO A 165 15.40 15.54 -23.51
CA PRO A 165 15.84 16.52 -22.51
C PRO A 165 14.73 17.48 -22.04
N ASN A 166 13.64 17.58 -22.77
CA ASN A 166 12.47 18.42 -22.41
C ASN A 166 11.48 17.72 -21.44
N ALA A 167 11.75 16.49 -21.02
CA ALA A 167 10.91 15.82 -20.04
C ALA A 167 11.00 16.53 -18.67
N ARG A 168 9.84 16.92 -18.12
CA ARG A 168 9.74 17.53 -16.78
C ARG A 168 9.91 16.45 -15.70
N THR A 169 11.06 15.79 -15.66
CA THR A 169 11.34 14.72 -14.71
C THR A 169 12.81 14.71 -14.33
N ASN A 170 13.09 14.28 -13.13
CA ASN A 170 14.46 14.15 -12.62
C ASN A 170 14.72 12.69 -12.22
N TRP A 171 15.47 11.96 -13.03
CA TRP A 171 15.82 10.59 -12.71
C TRP A 171 16.54 10.44 -11.36
N ARG A 172 17.27 11.48 -10.92
CA ARG A 172 18.02 11.46 -9.65
C ARG A 172 17.12 11.35 -8.42
N SER A 173 15.87 11.81 -8.47
CA SER A 173 14.93 11.62 -7.37
C SER A 173 14.36 10.20 -7.32
N ALA A 174 14.30 9.50 -8.46
CA ALA A 174 13.69 8.18 -8.55
C ALA A 174 14.70 7.02 -8.39
N PHE A 175 15.89 7.16 -8.98
CA PHE A 175 16.87 6.07 -9.01
C PHE A 175 17.78 6.09 -7.79
N PRO A 176 17.96 4.94 -7.10
CA PRO A 176 18.93 4.81 -6.00
C PRO A 176 20.38 4.65 -6.49
N VAL A 177 20.61 4.67 -7.81
CA VAL A 177 21.92 4.49 -8.44
C VAL A 177 22.51 5.84 -8.87
N ARG A 178 23.85 5.93 -8.88
CA ARG A 178 24.61 7.09 -9.33
C ARG A 178 25.77 6.64 -10.23
N PRO A 179 26.30 7.52 -11.09
CA PRO A 179 27.56 7.26 -11.78
C PRO A 179 28.65 6.79 -10.82
N GLY A 180 29.41 5.78 -11.21
CA GLY A 180 30.43 5.13 -10.40
C GLY A 180 29.93 4.00 -9.48
N TYR A 181 28.63 3.77 -9.37
CA TYR A 181 28.09 2.63 -8.60
C TYR A 181 28.10 1.36 -9.43
N VAL A 182 28.32 0.22 -8.77
CA VAL A 182 28.14 -1.09 -9.41
C VAL A 182 26.70 -1.21 -9.92
N LEU A 183 26.58 -1.53 -11.21
CA LEU A 183 25.27 -1.65 -11.85
C LEU A 183 24.55 -2.88 -11.31
N ARG A 184 23.37 -2.64 -10.74
CA ARG A 184 22.52 -3.68 -10.20
C ARG A 184 21.10 -3.52 -10.73
N ARG A 185 20.57 -4.56 -11.37
CA ARG A 185 19.24 -4.55 -11.98
C ARG A 185 18.16 -4.08 -11.02
N GLN A 186 18.17 -4.56 -9.77
CA GLN A 186 17.17 -4.19 -8.77
C GLN A 186 17.13 -2.68 -8.47
N ALA A 187 18.28 -2.02 -8.51
CA ALA A 187 18.34 -0.57 -8.33
C ALA A 187 17.75 0.18 -9.53
N LEU A 188 17.93 -0.34 -10.74
CA LEU A 188 17.32 0.21 -11.95
C LEU A 188 15.79 -0.03 -11.95
N GLU A 189 15.35 -1.23 -11.61
CA GLU A 189 13.92 -1.55 -11.48
C GLU A 189 13.24 -0.67 -10.43
N GLN A 190 13.91 -0.38 -9.31
CA GLN A 190 13.38 0.53 -8.29
C GLN A 190 13.18 1.94 -8.85
N GLY A 191 14.15 2.45 -9.60
CA GLY A 191 14.03 3.77 -10.24
C GLY A 191 12.90 3.83 -11.25
N ILE A 192 12.76 2.79 -12.09
CA ILE A 192 11.67 2.69 -13.06
C ILE A 192 10.32 2.65 -12.36
N ASP A 193 10.17 1.85 -11.30
CA ASP A 193 8.91 1.78 -10.54
C ASP A 193 8.54 3.13 -9.93
N GLN A 194 9.52 3.85 -9.36
CA GLN A 194 9.29 5.18 -8.82
C GLN A 194 8.82 6.16 -9.92
N MET A 195 9.43 6.12 -11.09
CA MET A 195 9.02 6.97 -12.19
C MET A 195 7.65 6.56 -12.78
N ARG A 196 7.38 5.25 -12.91
CA ARG A 196 6.09 4.73 -13.38
C ARG A 196 4.94 4.93 -12.38
N SER A 197 5.24 5.19 -11.12
CA SER A 197 4.22 5.51 -10.13
C SER A 197 3.56 6.88 -10.37
N VAL A 198 4.18 7.73 -11.20
CA VAL A 198 3.65 9.04 -11.58
C VAL A 198 2.56 8.86 -12.64
N PRO A 199 1.33 9.34 -12.42
CA PRO A 199 0.24 9.21 -13.38
C PRO A 199 0.58 9.78 -14.76
N GLY A 200 0.22 9.03 -15.80
CA GLY A 200 0.48 9.41 -17.19
C GLY A 200 1.93 9.27 -17.65
N GLN A 201 2.85 8.79 -16.82
CA GLN A 201 4.24 8.62 -17.17
C GLN A 201 4.56 7.15 -17.52
N ASP A 202 5.13 6.93 -18.71
CA ASP A 202 5.70 5.65 -19.11
C ASP A 202 7.21 5.79 -19.35
N ILE A 203 7.96 4.73 -19.02
CA ILE A 203 9.42 4.73 -19.06
C ILE A 203 9.92 3.52 -19.81
N LYS A 204 10.74 3.78 -20.83
CA LYS A 204 11.53 2.75 -21.50
C LYS A 204 13.00 2.92 -21.09
N MET A 205 13.65 1.83 -20.79
CA MET A 205 15.06 1.82 -20.38
C MET A 205 15.86 0.89 -21.28
N THR A 206 17.04 1.36 -21.70
CA THR A 206 18.07 0.55 -22.36
C THR A 206 19.40 0.71 -21.63
N ILE A 207 20.22 -0.33 -21.65
CA ILE A 207 21.58 -0.32 -21.10
C ILE A 207 22.52 -0.48 -22.28
N GLU A 208 23.42 0.46 -22.47
CA GLU A 208 24.40 0.46 -23.56
C GLU A 208 25.82 0.45 -22.98
N PRO A 209 26.81 -0.08 -23.73
CA PRO A 209 28.21 0.04 -23.34
C PRO A 209 28.61 1.51 -23.15
N GLY A 210 29.37 1.80 -22.11
CA GLY A 210 29.96 3.11 -21.86
C GLY A 210 31.24 3.34 -22.66
N THR A 211 31.87 4.49 -22.42
CA THR A 211 33.13 4.84 -23.03
C THR A 211 34.32 4.15 -22.37
N LYS A 212 34.19 3.79 -21.10
CA LYS A 212 35.20 3.08 -20.31
C LYS A 212 34.92 1.57 -20.27
N PRO A 213 35.95 0.71 -20.22
CA PRO A 213 35.75 -0.73 -20.02
C PRO A 213 34.91 -1.02 -18.78
N LEU A 214 34.02 -2.01 -18.84
CA LEU A 214 33.13 -2.43 -17.75
C LEU A 214 32.14 -1.34 -17.26
N HIS A 215 32.01 -0.24 -17.98
CA HIS A 215 31.06 0.81 -17.67
C HIS A 215 29.86 0.74 -18.63
N SER A 216 28.71 1.14 -18.16
CA SER A 216 27.45 1.14 -18.91
C SER A 216 26.72 2.46 -18.76
N ILE A 217 26.10 2.93 -19.84
CA ILE A 217 25.21 4.08 -19.85
C ILE A 217 23.77 3.57 -19.81
N VAL A 218 22.99 4.07 -18.86
CA VAL A 218 21.57 3.78 -18.74
C VAL A 218 20.79 4.89 -19.44
N LYS A 219 20.14 4.57 -20.56
CA LYS A 219 19.30 5.52 -21.29
C LYS A 219 17.84 5.35 -20.91
N LEU A 220 17.18 6.45 -20.56
CA LEU A 220 15.79 6.52 -20.16
C LEU A 220 15.02 7.35 -21.18
N THR A 221 14.01 6.77 -21.79
CA THR A 221 13.03 7.48 -22.62
C THR A 221 11.74 7.62 -21.82
N VAL A 222 11.34 8.86 -21.54
CA VAL A 222 10.16 9.18 -20.74
C VAL A 222 9.06 9.69 -21.63
N GLU A 223 7.91 9.05 -21.60
CA GLU A 223 6.70 9.49 -22.28
C GLU A 223 5.70 9.98 -21.21
N GLN A 224 5.32 11.25 -21.24
CA GLN A 224 4.35 11.85 -20.32
C GLN A 224 3.05 12.18 -21.05
N LYS A 225 1.97 11.51 -20.67
CA LYS A 225 0.61 11.76 -21.19
C LYS A 225 -0.16 12.71 -20.26
N GLY A 226 0.11 13.99 -20.41
CA GLY A 226 -0.50 15.02 -19.55
C GLY A 226 0.15 15.11 -18.15
N PHE A 227 -0.14 16.20 -17.46
CA PHE A 227 0.30 16.47 -16.08
C PHE A 227 -0.87 16.51 -15.10
N VAL A 228 -2.09 16.58 -15.63
CA VAL A 228 -3.33 16.58 -14.86
C VAL A 228 -4.18 15.43 -15.35
N HIS A 229 -4.62 14.60 -14.42
CA HIS A 229 -5.55 13.50 -14.65
C HIS A 229 -6.69 13.63 -13.65
N GLY A 230 -7.88 13.30 -14.06
CA GLY A 230 -9.03 13.42 -13.19
C GLY A 230 -10.07 12.34 -13.40
N SER A 231 -10.98 12.26 -12.45
CA SER A 231 -12.17 11.43 -12.60
C SER A 231 -13.36 12.02 -11.85
N PHE A 232 -14.54 11.85 -12.42
CA PHE A 232 -15.81 12.02 -11.75
C PHE A 232 -16.34 10.65 -11.35
N ILE A 233 -16.75 10.50 -10.09
CA ILE A 233 -17.24 9.24 -9.55
C ILE A 233 -18.61 9.48 -8.94
N LEU A 234 -19.55 8.61 -9.24
CA LEU A 234 -20.89 8.56 -8.66
C LEU A 234 -21.07 7.19 -8.05
N ASP A 235 -21.48 7.14 -6.79
CA ASP A 235 -21.76 5.87 -6.10
C ASP A 235 -22.80 6.05 -4.98
N ASN A 236 -23.35 4.94 -4.47
CA ASN A 236 -24.21 4.91 -3.30
C ASN A 236 -23.49 4.36 -2.07
N SER A 237 -22.28 4.85 -1.78
CA SER A 237 -21.47 4.37 -0.65
C SER A 237 -21.64 5.21 0.62
N GLY A 238 -22.51 6.20 0.61
CA GLY A 238 -22.91 6.97 1.79
C GLY A 238 -23.90 6.20 2.68
N TYR A 239 -24.35 6.87 3.75
CA TYR A 239 -25.36 6.37 4.66
C TYR A 239 -26.68 7.10 4.45
N LYS A 240 -27.83 6.43 4.67
CA LYS A 240 -29.17 7.04 4.51
C LYS A 240 -29.31 8.31 5.35
N ALA A 241 -28.77 8.30 6.57
CA ALA A 241 -28.86 9.43 7.49
C ALA A 241 -28.00 10.64 7.11
N THR A 242 -26.92 10.48 6.34
CA THR A 242 -25.97 11.54 5.99
C THR A 242 -25.78 11.70 4.48
N GLY A 243 -26.63 11.08 3.69
CA GLY A 243 -26.62 11.08 2.23
C GLY A 243 -26.05 9.81 1.63
N GLU A 244 -26.93 8.99 1.06
CA GLU A 244 -26.59 7.71 0.45
C GLU A 244 -25.78 7.85 -0.84
N TYR A 245 -26.16 8.81 -1.70
CA TYR A 245 -25.55 9.01 -3.00
C TYR A 245 -24.39 10.00 -2.91
N GLN A 246 -23.22 9.58 -3.36
CA GLN A 246 -22.00 10.38 -3.26
C GLN A 246 -21.48 10.75 -4.65
N GLY A 247 -21.15 12.02 -4.82
CA GLY A 247 -20.43 12.54 -5.97
C GLY A 247 -18.99 12.88 -5.58
N THR A 248 -18.01 12.34 -6.30
CA THR A 248 -16.59 12.59 -6.04
C THR A 248 -15.91 13.17 -7.27
N VAL A 249 -15.15 14.23 -7.08
CA VAL A 249 -14.17 14.75 -8.04
C VAL A 249 -12.79 14.37 -7.53
N PHE A 250 -12.05 13.64 -8.33
CA PHE A 250 -10.65 13.29 -8.08
C PHE A 250 -9.76 13.97 -9.09
N LEU A 251 -8.68 14.61 -8.62
CA LEU A 251 -7.66 15.25 -9.45
C LEU A 251 -6.28 14.76 -9.03
N SER A 252 -5.42 14.54 -10.00
CA SER A 252 -4.02 14.17 -9.81
C SER A 252 -3.14 15.08 -10.65
N PHE A 253 -2.19 15.72 -10.00
CA PHE A 253 -1.19 16.60 -10.61
C PHE A 253 0.17 15.92 -10.51
N SER A 254 0.77 15.69 -11.66
CA SER A 254 2.04 15.01 -11.78
C SER A 254 3.17 16.01 -11.97
N GLN A 255 4.36 15.74 -11.43
CA GLN A 255 5.59 16.50 -11.70
C GLN A 255 5.49 18.00 -11.36
N LEU A 256 4.87 18.37 -10.23
CA LEU A 256 4.77 19.78 -9.80
C LEU A 256 6.16 20.39 -9.56
N LEU A 257 7.06 19.65 -8.92
CA LEU A 257 8.44 20.04 -8.68
C LEU A 257 9.43 19.40 -9.66
N GLY A 258 8.95 18.55 -10.58
CA GLY A 258 9.81 17.79 -11.48
C GLY A 258 10.65 16.71 -10.79
N LEU A 259 10.24 16.29 -9.61
CA LEU A 259 10.94 15.29 -8.76
C LEU A 259 10.25 13.91 -8.77
N ASN A 260 9.49 13.61 -9.82
CA ASN A 260 8.60 12.45 -9.88
C ASN A 260 7.54 12.48 -8.77
N ASP A 261 7.17 13.67 -8.38
CA ASP A 261 6.20 13.95 -7.35
C ASP A 261 4.78 13.92 -7.91
N THR A 262 3.84 13.59 -7.03
CA THR A 262 2.41 13.55 -7.36
C THR A 262 1.61 14.18 -6.23
N LEU A 263 0.76 15.14 -6.58
CA LEU A 263 -0.28 15.70 -5.71
C LEU A 263 -1.63 15.14 -6.15
N THR A 264 -2.37 14.54 -5.21
CA THR A 264 -3.76 14.15 -5.46
C THR A 264 -4.71 14.91 -4.55
N ALA A 265 -5.85 15.29 -5.08
CA ALA A 265 -6.91 15.94 -4.33
C ALA A 265 -8.25 15.28 -4.66
N ASN A 266 -9.05 15.00 -3.65
CA ASN A 266 -10.42 14.52 -3.79
C ASN A 266 -11.39 15.40 -3.01
N PHE A 267 -12.50 15.66 -3.64
CA PHE A 267 -13.67 16.27 -3.03
C PHE A 267 -14.85 15.33 -3.23
N THR A 268 -15.43 14.87 -2.13
CA THR A 268 -16.67 14.07 -2.13
C THR A 268 -17.76 14.85 -1.42
N LYS A 269 -18.95 14.83 -1.99
CA LYS A 269 -20.14 15.45 -1.40
C LYS A 269 -21.31 14.53 -1.61
N ASP A 270 -22.20 14.51 -0.62
CA ASP A 270 -23.53 13.95 -0.76
C ASP A 270 -24.33 14.71 -1.83
N ILE A 271 -24.94 13.95 -2.73
CA ILE A 271 -25.79 14.44 -3.81
C ILE A 271 -27.20 13.84 -3.74
N SER A 272 -27.56 13.23 -2.61
CA SER A 272 -28.89 12.67 -2.42
C SER A 272 -29.95 13.77 -2.47
N PRO A 273 -31.10 13.54 -3.11
CA PRO A 273 -32.21 14.46 -3.10
C PRO A 273 -32.90 14.44 -1.73
N HIS A 274 -32.69 15.44 -0.90
CA HIS A 274 -33.36 15.62 0.38
C HIS A 274 -33.33 17.07 0.84
N ASP A 275 -34.21 17.39 1.79
CA ASP A 275 -34.36 18.72 2.34
C ASP A 275 -33.19 19.09 3.27
N ASP A 276 -33.06 20.39 3.56
CA ASP A 276 -32.00 20.98 4.38
C ASP A 276 -31.88 20.31 5.76
N GLY A 277 -30.68 19.89 6.10
CA GLY A 277 -30.38 19.31 7.42
C GLY A 277 -29.61 17.99 7.41
N HIS A 278 -29.47 17.36 6.25
CA HIS A 278 -28.68 16.14 6.08
C HIS A 278 -27.51 16.39 5.10
N GLY A 279 -26.46 15.64 5.24
CA GLY A 279 -25.42 15.61 4.25
C GLY A 279 -24.04 15.28 4.78
N SER A 280 -23.16 14.94 3.88
CA SER A 280 -21.74 14.72 4.16
C SER A 280 -20.85 15.35 3.10
N LYS A 281 -19.67 15.76 3.51
CA LYS A 281 -18.62 16.26 2.61
C LYS A 281 -17.24 15.87 3.10
N GLN A 282 -16.37 15.58 2.16
CA GLN A 282 -14.99 15.20 2.42
C GLN A 282 -14.04 15.91 1.47
N TYR A 283 -12.91 16.33 2.02
CA TYR A 283 -11.75 16.83 1.28
C TYR A 283 -10.57 15.95 1.67
N ALA A 284 -9.75 15.53 0.72
CA ALA A 284 -8.48 14.90 1.03
C ALA A 284 -7.42 15.33 0.01
N VAL A 285 -6.20 15.53 0.51
CA VAL A 285 -5.04 15.90 -0.30
C VAL A 285 -3.89 14.99 0.10
N ASN A 286 -3.21 14.41 -0.89
CA ASN A 286 -2.03 13.59 -0.67
C ASN A 286 -0.90 14.10 -1.56
N TYR A 287 0.29 14.21 -1.00
CA TYR A 287 1.49 14.57 -1.73
C TYR A 287 2.56 13.51 -1.53
N THR A 288 3.11 13.00 -2.63
CA THR A 288 4.09 11.92 -2.64
C THR A 288 5.33 12.36 -3.39
N ILE A 289 6.51 12.16 -2.80
CA ILE A 289 7.82 12.42 -3.41
C ILE A 289 8.70 11.18 -3.24
N PRO A 290 9.23 10.58 -4.33
CA PRO A 290 10.24 9.55 -4.25
C PRO A 290 11.65 10.13 -4.06
N ASP A 291 12.51 9.37 -3.38
CA ASP A 291 13.95 9.62 -3.26
C ASP A 291 14.70 8.29 -3.28
N GLY A 292 14.96 7.77 -4.46
CA GLY A 292 15.62 6.48 -4.66
C GLY A 292 14.86 5.31 -4.02
N ASN A 293 15.41 4.78 -2.93
CA ASN A 293 14.76 3.71 -2.16
C ASN A 293 13.73 4.21 -1.15
N ARG A 294 13.54 5.53 -1.04
CA ARG A 294 12.59 6.15 -0.10
C ARG A 294 11.41 6.74 -0.85
N THR A 295 10.28 6.78 -0.16
CA THR A 295 9.10 7.51 -0.61
C THR A 295 8.54 8.25 0.59
N TYR A 296 8.39 9.56 0.47
CA TYR A 296 7.79 10.43 1.47
C TYR A 296 6.36 10.74 1.07
N ARG A 297 5.43 10.65 2.02
CA ARG A 297 4.02 11.02 1.80
C ARG A 297 3.54 11.95 2.90
N LEU A 298 2.78 12.94 2.49
CA LEU A 298 1.98 13.80 3.35
C LEU A 298 0.52 13.63 2.92
N SER A 299 -0.34 13.25 3.85
CA SER A 299 -1.77 13.10 3.62
C SER A 299 -2.54 13.95 4.60
N THR A 300 -3.55 14.67 4.15
CA THR A 300 -4.49 15.38 5.03
C THR A 300 -5.91 15.20 4.51
N TYR A 301 -6.86 15.08 5.43
CA TYR A 301 -8.27 15.01 5.09
C TYR A 301 -9.12 15.76 6.11
N LYS A 302 -10.28 16.21 5.65
CA LYS A 302 -11.36 16.72 6.49
C LYS A 302 -12.66 16.11 6.04
N TYR A 303 -13.37 15.52 6.97
CA TYR A 303 -14.72 14.99 6.79
C TYR A 303 -15.68 15.73 7.70
N SER A 304 -16.86 16.09 7.18
CA SER A 304 -17.94 16.69 7.95
C SER A 304 -19.25 16.04 7.56
N TYR A 305 -20.13 15.86 8.54
CA TYR A 305 -21.49 15.37 8.34
C TYR A 305 -22.47 16.15 9.19
N ASN A 306 -23.71 16.14 8.78
CA ASN A 306 -24.86 16.59 9.54
C ASN A 306 -26.07 15.70 9.26
N GLN A 307 -26.90 15.49 10.26
CA GLN A 307 -28.11 14.69 10.20
C GLN A 307 -29.16 15.16 11.21
N LEU A 308 -30.42 14.94 10.90
CA LEU A 308 -31.51 15.12 11.83
C LEU A 308 -31.79 13.82 12.58
N VAL A 309 -31.88 13.91 13.88
CA VAL A 309 -32.21 12.80 14.76
C VAL A 309 -33.53 13.12 15.49
N PHE A 310 -34.44 12.17 15.50
CA PHE A 310 -35.76 12.34 16.11
C PHE A 310 -35.84 11.54 17.42
N MET A 311 -35.75 12.23 18.57
CA MET A 311 -35.87 11.67 19.92
C MET A 311 -36.34 12.74 20.89
N PRO A 312 -37.41 12.65 21.47
CA PRO A 312 -38.79 12.91 21.07
C PRO A 312 -38.94 14.22 20.28
N ASN A 313 -37.96 15.11 20.34
CA ASN A 313 -37.85 16.32 19.53
C ASN A 313 -36.73 16.12 18.47
N ALA A 314 -36.92 16.77 17.32
CA ALA A 314 -35.88 16.78 16.30
C ALA A 314 -34.69 17.65 16.76
N PHE A 315 -33.47 17.12 16.65
CA PHE A 315 -32.24 17.88 16.83
C PHE A 315 -31.24 17.56 15.73
N ARG A 316 -30.36 18.51 15.45
CA ARG A 316 -29.30 18.34 14.44
C ARG A 316 -28.04 17.80 15.09
N SER A 317 -27.63 16.60 14.69
CA SER A 317 -26.33 16.05 15.05
C SER A 317 -25.33 16.31 13.93
N ALA A 318 -24.19 16.89 14.23
CA ALA A 318 -23.13 17.17 13.27
C ALA A 318 -21.76 16.79 13.83
N GLY A 319 -20.83 16.52 12.92
CA GLY A 319 -19.45 16.23 13.32
C GLY A 319 -18.43 16.58 12.25
N THR A 320 -17.24 16.88 12.73
CA THR A 320 -16.07 17.12 11.86
C THR A 320 -14.90 16.29 12.36
N THR A 321 -14.28 15.54 11.45
CA THR A 321 -13.02 14.84 11.70
C THR A 321 -11.97 15.33 10.71
N GLN A 322 -10.80 15.69 11.24
CA GLN A 322 -9.65 16.08 10.43
C GLN A 322 -8.46 15.21 10.80
N GLY A 323 -7.71 14.74 9.81
CA GLY A 323 -6.51 13.93 10.01
C GLY A 323 -5.36 14.43 9.16
N THR A 324 -4.14 14.29 9.67
CA THR A 324 -2.89 14.55 8.96
C THR A 324 -1.93 13.41 9.24
N GLU A 325 -1.40 12.79 8.21
CA GLU A 325 -0.41 11.71 8.28
C GLU A 325 0.84 12.09 7.51
N VAL A 326 1.99 11.90 8.14
CA VAL A 326 3.30 11.94 7.48
C VAL A 326 3.87 10.54 7.52
N SER A 327 4.30 10.04 6.36
CA SER A 327 4.88 8.70 6.28
C SER A 327 6.15 8.66 5.43
N VAL A 328 7.03 7.74 5.79
CA VAL A 328 8.26 7.42 5.06
C VAL A 328 8.30 5.92 4.84
N GLU A 329 8.38 5.51 3.59
CA GLU A 329 8.64 4.13 3.19
C GLU A 329 10.09 4.00 2.73
N GLN A 330 10.84 3.03 3.28
CA GLN A 330 12.19 2.69 2.88
C GLN A 330 12.23 1.27 2.34
N VAL A 331 12.59 1.09 1.08
CA VAL A 331 12.84 -0.24 0.51
C VAL A 331 14.11 -0.82 1.12
N LEU A 332 13.98 -1.96 1.80
CA LEU A 332 15.09 -2.68 2.43
C LEU A 332 15.71 -3.70 1.47
N ASN A 333 14.86 -4.45 0.79
CA ASN A 333 15.28 -5.47 -0.14
C ASN A 333 14.33 -5.56 -1.33
N ARG A 334 14.92 -5.74 -2.51
CA ARG A 334 14.21 -5.97 -3.75
C ARG A 334 14.87 -7.11 -4.51
N THR A 335 14.07 -8.05 -4.97
CA THR A 335 14.45 -9.11 -5.90
C THR A 335 13.57 -9.03 -7.14
N SER A 336 13.80 -9.87 -8.14
CA SER A 336 12.89 -9.97 -9.30
C SER A 336 11.47 -10.45 -8.93
N ARG A 337 11.29 -11.02 -7.73
CA ARG A 337 10.03 -11.65 -7.30
C ARG A 337 9.45 -11.04 -6.03
N SER A 338 10.16 -10.13 -5.38
CA SER A 338 9.68 -9.55 -4.12
C SER A 338 10.25 -8.17 -3.87
N LYS A 339 9.50 -7.37 -3.11
CA LYS A 339 9.91 -6.08 -2.57
C LYS A 339 9.53 -6.03 -1.11
N THR A 340 10.49 -5.76 -0.24
CA THR A 340 10.27 -5.59 1.21
C THR A 340 10.65 -4.17 1.60
N SER A 341 9.74 -3.49 2.30
CA SER A 341 9.94 -2.11 2.75
C SER A 341 9.58 -1.99 4.23
N VAL A 342 10.27 -1.12 4.95
CA VAL A 342 9.82 -0.62 6.25
C VAL A 342 9.08 0.69 6.05
N VAL A 343 8.01 0.90 6.81
CA VAL A 343 7.18 2.10 6.77
C VAL A 343 7.06 2.67 8.17
N ALA A 344 7.38 3.95 8.32
CA ALA A 344 7.16 4.70 9.55
C ALA A 344 6.11 5.78 9.28
N LYS A 345 5.12 5.92 10.19
CA LYS A 345 4.05 6.91 10.07
C LYS A 345 3.85 7.65 11.38
N VAL A 346 3.48 8.91 11.26
CA VAL A 346 2.94 9.74 12.35
C VAL A 346 1.58 10.25 11.88
N ASN A 347 0.56 9.97 12.65
CA ASN A 347 -0.81 10.39 12.35
C ASN A 347 -1.34 11.26 13.50
N HIS A 348 -1.86 12.43 13.16
CA HIS A 348 -2.60 13.29 14.06
C HIS A 348 -4.05 13.39 13.59
N LYS A 349 -5.01 13.21 14.51
CA LYS A 349 -6.44 13.27 14.23
C LYS A 349 -7.14 14.12 15.26
N SER A 350 -7.98 15.04 14.81
CA SER A 350 -8.89 15.83 15.65
C SER A 350 -10.33 15.57 15.24
N ARG A 351 -11.20 15.56 16.24
CA ARG A 351 -12.64 15.34 16.07
C ARG A 351 -13.45 16.26 16.98
N HIS A 352 -14.50 16.82 16.42
CA HIS A 352 -15.47 17.68 17.07
C HIS A 352 -16.88 17.21 16.72
N ASN A 353 -17.75 17.09 17.71
CA ASN A 353 -19.16 16.75 17.53
C ASN A 353 -20.03 17.87 18.08
N TYR A 354 -21.17 18.07 17.44
CA TYR A 354 -22.09 19.16 17.74
C TYR A 354 -23.52 18.62 17.88
N LEU A 355 -24.28 19.24 18.73
CA LEU A 355 -25.72 19.07 18.88
C LEU A 355 -26.39 20.44 18.76
N ASP A 356 -27.25 20.63 17.75
CA ASP A 356 -27.85 21.93 17.42
C ASP A 356 -26.83 23.09 17.40
N ASP A 357 -25.68 22.87 16.74
CA ASP A 357 -24.54 23.79 16.63
C ASP A 357 -23.73 24.04 17.92
N VAL A 358 -24.09 23.41 19.04
CA VAL A 358 -23.33 23.46 20.29
C VAL A 358 -22.32 22.30 20.33
N GLU A 359 -21.04 22.61 20.54
CA GLU A 359 -20.00 21.59 20.62
C GLU A 359 -20.12 20.75 21.90
N ILE A 360 -20.05 19.43 21.71
CA ILE A 360 -20.05 18.46 22.80
C ILE A 360 -18.61 18.25 23.28
N GLY A 361 -18.11 19.09 24.21
CA GLY A 361 -16.72 19.10 24.65
C GLY A 361 -16.21 17.77 25.23
N VAL A 362 -17.10 16.95 25.84
CA VAL A 362 -16.73 15.60 26.30
C VAL A 362 -16.44 14.61 25.17
N GLN A 363 -16.86 14.91 23.96
CA GLN A 363 -16.61 14.08 22.75
C GLN A 363 -15.50 14.66 21.87
N GLU A 364 -14.92 15.82 22.20
CA GLU A 364 -13.74 16.34 21.52
C GLU A 364 -12.57 15.37 21.70
N GLN A 365 -11.89 15.02 20.61
CA GLN A 365 -10.75 14.13 20.65
C GLN A 365 -9.60 14.68 19.79
N HIS A 366 -8.39 14.68 20.37
CA HIS A 366 -7.14 14.95 19.66
C HIS A 366 -6.19 13.81 19.93
N THR A 367 -5.95 12.98 18.93
CA THR A 367 -5.12 11.79 19.06
C THR A 367 -3.90 11.89 18.16
N THR A 368 -2.75 11.47 18.67
CA THR A 368 -1.54 11.32 17.87
C THR A 368 -1.02 9.92 18.05
N SER A 369 -0.70 9.26 16.96
CA SER A 369 -0.13 7.92 16.98
C SER A 369 1.10 7.83 16.10
N VAL A 370 2.01 6.94 16.48
CA VAL A 370 3.16 6.51 15.69
C VAL A 370 2.95 5.07 15.26
N GLU A 371 3.36 4.76 14.04
CA GLU A 371 3.25 3.42 13.47
C GLU A 371 4.56 3.03 12.81
N LEU A 372 5.00 1.80 13.07
CA LEU A 372 6.10 1.15 12.37
C LEU A 372 5.58 -0.15 11.75
N GLY A 373 5.81 -0.33 10.47
CA GLY A 373 5.33 -1.50 9.76
C GLY A 373 6.32 -2.04 8.75
N LEU A 374 6.09 -3.29 8.36
CA LEU A 374 6.82 -3.99 7.32
C LEU A 374 5.86 -4.31 6.18
N SER A 375 6.14 -3.81 4.99
CA SER A 375 5.42 -4.11 3.75
C SER A 375 6.19 -5.12 2.94
N HIS A 376 5.50 -6.16 2.47
CA HIS A 376 6.08 -7.19 1.60
C HIS A 376 5.17 -7.45 0.41
N ARG A 377 5.69 -7.19 -0.80
CA ARG A 377 5.05 -7.57 -2.06
C ARG A 377 5.79 -8.76 -2.65
N GLN A 378 5.04 -9.79 -3.08
CA GLN A 378 5.59 -10.99 -3.67
C GLN A 378 4.88 -11.34 -4.98
N TYR A 379 5.66 -11.76 -5.97
CA TYR A 379 5.21 -12.29 -7.25
C TYR A 379 5.59 -13.77 -7.33
N ARG A 380 4.61 -14.67 -7.47
CA ARG A 380 4.84 -16.11 -7.57
C ARG A 380 3.97 -16.73 -8.66
N GLY A 381 4.54 -16.93 -9.84
CA GLY A 381 3.77 -17.37 -11.00
C GLY A 381 2.66 -16.38 -11.31
N ASN A 382 1.41 -16.83 -11.34
CA ASN A 382 0.23 -16.01 -11.61
C ASN A 382 -0.34 -15.33 -10.35
N THR A 383 0.39 -15.36 -9.22
CA THR A 383 -0.07 -14.81 -7.95
C THR A 383 0.74 -13.57 -7.59
N VAL A 384 0.05 -12.51 -7.20
CA VAL A 384 0.61 -11.31 -6.57
C VAL A 384 0.02 -11.21 -5.18
N SER A 385 0.86 -10.98 -4.19
CA SER A 385 0.43 -10.72 -2.81
C SER A 385 1.11 -9.48 -2.26
N ASP A 386 0.33 -8.66 -1.58
CA ASP A 386 0.77 -7.53 -0.78
C ASP A 386 0.38 -7.80 0.67
N THR A 387 1.32 -7.68 1.57
CA THR A 387 1.09 -7.85 3.02
C THR A 387 1.76 -6.71 3.76
N TYR A 388 1.06 -6.13 4.71
CA TYR A 388 1.56 -5.10 5.61
C TYR A 388 1.30 -5.51 7.04
N VAL A 389 2.35 -5.64 7.83
CA VAL A 389 2.30 -5.93 9.27
C VAL A 389 2.76 -4.69 10.00
N PHE A 390 2.01 -4.24 11.00
CA PHE A 390 2.33 -3.00 11.69
C PHE A 390 2.11 -3.10 13.20
N TYR A 391 2.84 -2.25 13.90
CA TYR A 391 2.59 -1.89 15.29
C TYR A 391 2.33 -0.38 15.36
N ARG A 392 1.23 -0.01 16.03
CA ARG A 392 0.80 1.37 16.22
C ARG A 392 0.63 1.68 17.69
N GLN A 393 1.08 2.85 18.10
CA GLN A 393 0.95 3.30 19.47
C GLN A 393 0.49 4.75 19.51
N GLY A 394 -0.54 5.02 20.33
CA GLY A 394 -0.93 6.38 20.70
C GLY A 394 0.12 7.01 21.60
N ILE A 395 0.42 8.27 21.38
CA ILE A 395 1.45 9.00 22.13
C ILE A 395 0.93 10.31 22.71
N LYS A 396 1.57 10.77 23.80
CA LYS A 396 1.40 12.14 24.33
C LYS A 396 2.27 13.09 23.50
N GLY A 397 1.72 14.20 23.08
CA GLY A 397 2.46 15.21 22.32
C GLY A 397 1.98 15.36 20.88
N LEU A 398 2.62 16.23 20.10
CA LEU A 398 2.25 16.58 18.72
C LEU A 398 0.75 16.92 18.56
N GLY A 399 0.18 17.67 19.53
CA GLY A 399 -1.23 18.08 19.54
C GLY A 399 -2.20 17.10 20.20
N ALA A 400 -1.76 15.94 20.69
CA ALA A 400 -2.63 15.00 21.40
C ALA A 400 -3.12 15.60 22.73
N LYS A 401 -4.41 15.43 23.01
CA LYS A 401 -5.03 15.76 24.30
C LYS A 401 -5.41 14.46 24.99
N VAL A 402 -4.70 14.09 26.06
CA VAL A 402 -4.97 12.89 26.86
C VAL A 402 -5.66 13.32 28.14
N ARG A 403 -6.81 12.74 28.42
CA ARG A 403 -7.59 13.05 29.62
C ARG A 403 -7.10 12.22 30.81
N SER A 404 -7.25 12.73 32.03
CA SER A 404 -6.75 12.09 33.26
C SER A 404 -7.42 10.74 33.56
N TRP A 405 -8.63 10.51 33.08
CA TRP A 405 -9.39 9.29 33.30
C TRP A 405 -9.18 8.21 32.20
N GLU A 406 -8.48 8.54 31.12
CA GLU A 406 -8.20 7.57 30.06
C GLU A 406 -7.34 6.41 30.55
N GLY A 407 -7.74 5.19 30.19
CA GLY A 407 -7.03 3.97 30.56
C GLY A 407 -7.09 3.61 32.05
N LEU A 408 -7.90 4.32 32.85
CA LEU A 408 -8.19 3.94 34.23
C LEU A 408 -9.37 2.95 34.24
N ALA A 409 -9.19 1.84 34.94
CA ALA A 409 -10.16 0.73 34.94
C ALA A 409 -10.50 0.31 33.49
N ASP A 410 -11.81 0.31 33.14
CA ASP A 410 -12.30 -0.06 31.81
C ASP A 410 -12.51 1.12 30.87
N ASN A 411 -11.95 2.28 31.17
CA ASN A 411 -12.09 3.45 30.31
C ASN A 411 -11.27 3.34 29.03
N PRO A 412 -11.77 3.83 27.89
CA PRO A 412 -11.02 3.84 26.65
C PRO A 412 -9.79 4.77 26.76
N THR A 413 -8.78 4.49 25.95
CA THR A 413 -7.54 5.26 25.94
C THR A 413 -7.13 5.68 24.53
N THR A 414 -6.58 6.89 24.40
CA THR A 414 -5.89 7.36 23.21
C THR A 414 -4.43 6.91 23.17
N LEU A 415 -3.90 6.40 24.32
CA LEU A 415 -2.52 5.88 24.45
C LEU A 415 -2.45 4.37 24.20
N TYR A 416 -3.28 3.87 23.31
CA TYR A 416 -3.36 2.47 22.98
C TYR A 416 -2.07 1.92 22.34
N LYS A 417 -1.92 0.60 22.47
CA LYS A 417 -0.93 -0.21 21.75
C LYS A 417 -1.70 -1.24 20.92
N MET A 418 -1.46 -1.26 19.63
CA MET A 418 -2.10 -2.22 18.73
C MET A 418 -1.12 -2.76 17.70
N ALA A 419 -1.34 -3.99 17.31
CA ALA A 419 -0.72 -4.59 16.14
C ALA A 419 -1.78 -4.91 15.09
N GLY A 420 -1.38 -5.04 13.86
CA GLY A 420 -2.30 -5.43 12.81
C GLY A 420 -1.60 -6.03 11.61
N VAL A 421 -2.40 -6.73 10.81
CA VAL A 421 -1.99 -7.27 9.53
C VAL A 421 -3.06 -6.93 8.52
N GLU A 422 -2.65 -6.39 7.39
CA GLU A 422 -3.54 -6.14 6.25
C GLU A 422 -2.86 -6.56 4.96
N GLY A 423 -3.67 -6.89 3.97
CA GLY A 423 -3.11 -7.26 2.67
C GLY A 423 -4.14 -7.71 1.67
N GLN A 424 -3.60 -8.05 0.52
CA GLN A 424 -4.38 -8.57 -0.60
C GLN A 424 -3.59 -9.64 -1.34
N ILE A 425 -4.33 -10.60 -1.88
CA ILE A 425 -3.80 -11.66 -2.74
C ILE A 425 -4.65 -11.66 -4.01
N GLN A 426 -3.99 -11.71 -5.15
CA GLN A 426 -4.64 -11.86 -6.43
C GLN A 426 -3.95 -12.98 -7.21
N THR A 427 -4.71 -13.92 -7.72
CA THR A 427 -4.17 -15.05 -8.49
C THR A 427 -5.04 -15.36 -9.70
N GLY A 428 -4.39 -15.63 -10.83
CA GLY A 428 -5.04 -16.16 -12.00
C GLY A 428 -5.47 -17.61 -11.76
N VAL A 429 -6.75 -17.91 -11.93
CA VAL A 429 -7.32 -19.25 -11.78
C VAL A 429 -7.94 -19.71 -13.09
N ARG A 430 -7.92 -21.01 -13.38
CA ARG A 430 -8.60 -21.55 -14.54
C ARG A 430 -10.00 -21.99 -14.13
N ILE A 431 -11.02 -21.43 -14.77
CA ILE A 431 -12.43 -21.79 -14.57
C ILE A 431 -12.94 -22.36 -15.90
N GLY A 432 -12.98 -23.70 -15.99
CA GLY A 432 -13.22 -24.41 -17.27
C GLY A 432 -12.11 -24.08 -18.27
N HIS A 433 -12.50 -23.56 -19.44
CA HIS A 433 -11.56 -23.14 -20.50
C HIS A 433 -11.14 -21.66 -20.42
N LYS A 434 -11.65 -20.90 -19.44
CA LYS A 434 -11.39 -19.47 -19.32
C LYS A 434 -10.44 -19.17 -18.16
N GLN A 435 -9.69 -18.09 -18.30
CA GLN A 435 -8.91 -17.54 -17.20
C GLN A 435 -9.79 -16.59 -16.37
N GLY A 436 -9.96 -16.94 -15.12
CA GLY A 436 -10.57 -16.10 -14.09
C GLY A 436 -9.52 -15.53 -13.15
N ILE A 437 -9.97 -14.71 -12.24
CA ILE A 437 -9.15 -14.09 -11.19
C ILE A 437 -9.80 -14.38 -9.84
N PHE A 438 -9.04 -14.96 -8.92
CA PHE A 438 -9.39 -14.99 -7.51
C PHE A 438 -8.69 -13.83 -6.81
N SER A 439 -9.44 -13.04 -6.05
CA SER A 439 -8.94 -11.93 -5.24
C SER A 439 -9.37 -12.12 -3.80
N MET A 440 -8.46 -11.90 -2.87
CA MET A 440 -8.74 -11.89 -1.45
C MET A 440 -8.13 -10.64 -0.82
N ARG A 441 -8.90 -9.94 0.01
CA ARG A 441 -8.43 -8.84 0.85
C ARG A 441 -8.70 -9.19 2.29
N PHE A 442 -7.76 -8.90 3.16
CA PHE A 442 -7.92 -9.10 4.58
C PHE A 442 -7.35 -7.93 5.37
N ARG A 443 -7.93 -7.68 6.51
CA ARG A 443 -7.45 -6.72 7.50
C ARG A 443 -7.72 -7.24 8.90
N SER A 444 -6.79 -6.99 9.80
CA SER A 444 -6.93 -7.33 11.22
C SER A 444 -6.30 -6.26 12.12
N GLN A 445 -6.82 -6.18 13.33
CA GLN A 445 -6.35 -5.31 14.39
C GLN A 445 -6.40 -6.09 15.71
N PHE A 446 -5.35 -5.96 16.51
CA PHE A 446 -5.20 -6.68 17.78
C PHE A 446 -4.76 -5.71 18.87
N THR A 447 -5.51 -5.62 19.94
CA THR A 447 -5.18 -4.90 21.16
C THR A 447 -5.85 -5.56 22.36
N ASN A 448 -5.31 -5.39 23.54
CA ASN A 448 -5.92 -5.77 24.81
C ASN A 448 -6.50 -4.58 25.58
N GLN A 449 -6.51 -3.40 24.97
CA GLN A 449 -6.97 -2.16 25.58
C GLN A 449 -8.33 -1.77 25.00
N ARG A 450 -9.17 -1.15 25.83
CA ARG A 450 -10.42 -0.53 25.36
C ARG A 450 -10.09 0.71 24.55
N LEU A 451 -10.64 0.77 23.35
CA LEU A 451 -10.43 1.86 22.42
C LEU A 451 -11.62 2.83 22.38
N PHE A 452 -11.34 4.09 22.08
CA PHE A 452 -12.40 4.97 21.63
C PHE A 452 -13.04 4.45 20.35
N THR A 453 -14.33 4.69 20.19
CA THR A 453 -15.14 4.21 19.06
C THR A 453 -14.51 4.51 17.68
N THR A 454 -13.77 5.62 17.58
CA THR A 454 -13.05 6.02 16.36
C THR A 454 -11.85 5.15 16.02
N ASP A 455 -11.31 4.43 16.98
CA ASP A 455 -10.13 3.57 16.80
C ASP A 455 -10.50 2.08 16.86
N GLN A 456 -11.79 1.76 17.15
CA GLN A 456 -12.33 0.40 17.11
C GLN A 456 -12.35 -0.17 15.68
N PHE A 457 -12.23 -1.48 15.60
CA PHE A 457 -12.40 -2.22 14.35
C PHE A 457 -13.90 -2.41 14.06
N SER A 458 -14.34 -2.05 12.87
CA SER A 458 -15.74 -2.09 12.48
C SER A 458 -15.97 -3.02 11.28
N ILE A 459 -17.05 -3.81 11.34
CA ILE A 459 -17.48 -4.70 10.26
C ILE A 459 -18.98 -4.49 9.98
N GLY A 460 -19.44 -4.82 8.77
CA GLY A 460 -20.86 -4.74 8.39
C GLY A 460 -21.15 -3.64 7.35
N GLY A 461 -20.33 -3.54 6.32
CA GLY A 461 -20.57 -2.62 5.22
C GLY A 461 -19.74 -2.96 3.99
N ARG A 462 -19.94 -2.21 2.90
CA ARG A 462 -19.33 -2.40 1.57
C ARG A 462 -17.81 -2.66 1.60
N TYR A 463 -17.10 -2.05 2.54
CA TYR A 463 -15.65 -2.08 2.59
C TYR A 463 -15.07 -3.14 3.55
N SER A 464 -15.94 -3.83 4.31
CA SER A 464 -15.52 -4.86 5.27
C SER A 464 -16.20 -6.21 4.99
N VAL A 465 -17.53 -6.32 5.19
CA VAL A 465 -18.33 -7.51 4.90
C VAL A 465 -19.46 -7.08 3.98
N ARG A 466 -19.34 -7.35 2.69
CA ARG A 466 -20.38 -7.03 1.69
C ARG A 466 -21.61 -7.88 1.95
N GLY A 467 -22.78 -7.35 1.63
CA GLY A 467 -24.06 -7.96 1.96
C GLY A 467 -24.76 -7.29 3.13
N PHE A 468 -24.10 -6.31 3.75
CA PHE A 468 -24.66 -5.45 4.80
C PHE A 468 -24.68 -4.00 4.33
N SER A 469 -25.73 -3.25 4.70
CA SER A 469 -25.94 -1.86 4.28
C SER A 469 -24.89 -0.88 4.87
N GLY A 470 -24.33 -1.20 6.02
CA GLY A 470 -23.47 -0.29 6.78
C GLY A 470 -24.21 0.59 7.77
N GLU A 471 -25.56 0.61 7.74
CA GLU A 471 -26.37 1.41 8.66
C GLU A 471 -26.20 0.93 10.11
N GLU A 472 -26.11 -0.36 10.33
CA GLU A 472 -25.65 -0.95 11.56
C GLU A 472 -24.32 -1.66 11.37
N THR A 473 -23.41 -1.59 12.34
CA THR A 473 -22.08 -2.21 12.29
C THR A 473 -21.73 -2.85 13.62
N LEU A 474 -21.05 -3.99 13.58
CA LEU A 474 -20.42 -4.56 14.77
C LEU A 474 -19.00 -3.98 14.92
N ARG A 475 -18.64 -3.67 16.16
CA ARG A 475 -17.36 -3.05 16.50
C ARG A 475 -16.69 -3.76 17.65
N GLY A 476 -15.37 -3.73 17.66
CA GLY A 476 -14.58 -4.24 18.76
C GLY A 476 -13.22 -3.56 18.83
N ASP A 477 -12.56 -3.71 19.95
CA ASP A 477 -11.21 -3.20 20.11
C ASP A 477 -10.24 -3.95 19.19
N SER A 478 -10.53 -5.23 18.98
CA SER A 478 -9.85 -6.12 18.04
C SER A 478 -10.83 -6.67 17.03
N GLY A 479 -10.32 -7.09 15.87
CA GLY A 479 -11.16 -7.70 14.85
C GLY A 479 -10.37 -8.10 13.61
N TYR A 480 -11.07 -8.82 12.72
CA TYR A 480 -10.61 -9.06 11.36
C TYR A 480 -11.79 -9.12 10.38
N TYR A 481 -11.50 -8.87 9.13
CA TYR A 481 -12.36 -9.27 8.02
C TYR A 481 -11.53 -9.87 6.89
N VAL A 482 -12.18 -10.73 6.11
CA VAL A 482 -11.70 -11.28 4.85
C VAL A 482 -12.77 -11.10 3.80
N GLN A 483 -12.43 -10.42 2.72
CA GLN A 483 -13.26 -10.33 1.51
C GLN A 483 -12.65 -11.26 0.46
N SER A 484 -13.45 -12.16 -0.09
CA SER A 484 -13.01 -13.04 -1.17
C SER A 484 -13.90 -12.87 -2.40
N GLU A 485 -13.31 -13.02 -3.58
CA GLU A 485 -14.01 -12.80 -4.84
C GLU A 485 -13.43 -13.64 -5.95
N TRP A 486 -14.30 -14.27 -6.72
CA TRP A 486 -13.98 -14.92 -8.00
C TRP A 486 -14.59 -14.11 -9.13
N SER A 487 -13.78 -13.70 -10.08
CA SER A 487 -14.20 -12.90 -11.22
C SER A 487 -13.76 -13.53 -12.54
N LEU A 488 -14.58 -13.34 -13.56
CA LEU A 488 -14.35 -13.91 -14.88
C LEU A 488 -14.41 -12.83 -15.97
N PRO A 489 -13.26 -12.27 -16.39
CA PRO A 489 -13.23 -11.22 -17.39
C PRO A 489 -13.64 -11.70 -18.78
N PHE A 490 -14.53 -10.95 -19.45
CA PHE A 490 -14.94 -11.14 -20.84
C PHE A 490 -14.64 -9.89 -21.66
N ARG A 491 -14.51 -10.04 -22.98
CA ARG A 491 -14.36 -8.94 -23.94
C ARG A 491 -13.29 -7.92 -23.50
N LYS A 492 -12.08 -8.39 -23.18
CA LYS A 492 -10.99 -7.51 -22.69
C LYS A 492 -11.38 -6.67 -21.44
N GLN A 493 -12.11 -7.28 -20.50
CA GLN A 493 -12.58 -6.65 -19.26
C GLN A 493 -13.72 -5.64 -19.42
N GLN A 494 -14.35 -5.53 -20.57
CA GLN A 494 -15.56 -4.73 -20.74
C GLN A 494 -16.71 -5.24 -19.88
N ILE A 495 -16.74 -6.55 -19.61
CA ILE A 495 -17.73 -7.20 -18.75
C ILE A 495 -16.98 -8.21 -17.88
N THR A 496 -17.06 -8.05 -16.56
CA THR A 496 -16.40 -8.94 -15.60
C THR A 496 -17.41 -9.27 -14.49
N PRO A 497 -18.23 -10.33 -14.66
CA PRO A 497 -19.04 -10.83 -13.58
C PRO A 497 -18.17 -11.38 -12.45
N TYR A 498 -18.68 -11.27 -11.22
CA TYR A 498 -18.00 -11.77 -10.04
C TYR A 498 -18.99 -12.26 -8.98
N VAL A 499 -18.50 -13.12 -8.12
CA VAL A 499 -19.17 -13.60 -6.91
C VAL A 499 -18.19 -13.57 -5.76
N GLY A 500 -18.64 -13.20 -4.57
CA GLY A 500 -17.80 -13.12 -3.38
C GLY A 500 -18.51 -13.57 -2.13
N ILE A 501 -17.72 -14.02 -1.16
CA ILE A 501 -18.15 -14.33 0.20
C ILE A 501 -17.18 -13.64 1.15
N ASP A 502 -17.72 -12.91 2.11
CA ASP A 502 -16.97 -12.12 3.07
C ASP A 502 -17.31 -12.56 4.49
N ILE A 503 -16.31 -12.55 5.35
CA ILE A 503 -16.47 -12.84 6.78
C ILE A 503 -15.77 -11.76 7.60
N GLY A 504 -16.39 -11.35 8.71
CA GLY A 504 -15.80 -10.47 9.70
C GLY A 504 -16.15 -10.92 11.12
N HIS A 505 -15.21 -10.71 12.03
CA HIS A 505 -15.36 -10.97 13.45
C HIS A 505 -14.67 -9.90 14.28
N VAL A 506 -15.31 -9.48 15.37
CA VAL A 506 -14.79 -8.48 16.31
C VAL A 506 -14.82 -9.03 17.72
N TRP A 507 -13.90 -8.58 18.56
CA TRP A 507 -13.84 -8.96 19.99
C TRP A 507 -13.14 -7.87 20.82
N GLY A 508 -13.19 -8.03 22.11
CA GLY A 508 -12.59 -7.13 23.11
C GLY A 508 -13.65 -6.55 24.06
N PRO A 509 -13.20 -5.81 25.10
CA PRO A 509 -14.09 -5.26 26.12
C PRO A 509 -15.28 -4.45 25.58
N SER A 510 -15.10 -3.78 24.44
CA SER A 510 -16.15 -2.98 23.81
C SER A 510 -17.27 -3.80 23.18
N THR A 511 -17.13 -5.13 23.06
CA THR A 511 -18.17 -5.99 22.44
C THR A 511 -19.22 -6.53 23.40
N GLU A 512 -19.06 -6.35 24.71
CA GLU A 512 -19.93 -6.91 25.74
C GLU A 512 -21.40 -6.48 25.63
N THR A 513 -21.66 -5.29 25.11
CA THR A 513 -22.99 -4.71 24.98
C THR A 513 -23.59 -4.82 23.58
N GLN A 514 -22.93 -5.51 22.66
CA GLN A 514 -23.37 -5.66 21.27
C GLN A 514 -24.26 -6.91 21.09
N LEU A 515 -25.08 -6.90 20.02
CA LEU A 515 -25.94 -8.01 19.64
C LEU A 515 -25.17 -9.30 19.29
N GLY A 516 -23.90 -9.15 18.92
CA GLY A 516 -23.02 -10.27 18.57
C GLY A 516 -21.69 -9.78 17.98
N THR A 517 -20.90 -10.71 17.44
CA THR A 517 -19.51 -10.43 17.06
C THR A 517 -19.15 -10.85 15.64
N THR A 518 -20.03 -11.56 14.91
CA THR A 518 -19.68 -12.16 13.61
C THR A 518 -20.71 -11.84 12.55
N LEU A 519 -20.22 -11.43 11.37
CA LEU A 519 -21.00 -11.24 10.16
C LEU A 519 -20.42 -12.07 9.01
N ILE A 520 -21.30 -12.68 8.21
CA ILE A 520 -20.95 -13.32 6.95
C ILE A 520 -21.90 -12.79 5.88
N GLY A 521 -21.37 -12.31 4.77
CA GLY A 521 -22.16 -11.79 3.66
C GLY A 521 -21.74 -12.38 2.31
N GLY A 522 -22.66 -12.41 1.38
CA GLY A 522 -22.45 -12.81 0.01
C GLY A 522 -22.68 -11.65 -0.94
N VAL A 523 -22.00 -11.64 -2.08
CA VAL A 523 -22.17 -10.63 -3.12
C VAL A 523 -22.08 -11.26 -4.49
N VAL A 524 -22.90 -10.78 -5.41
CA VAL A 524 -22.79 -11.05 -6.84
C VAL A 524 -22.83 -9.72 -7.57
N GLY A 525 -22.00 -9.58 -8.61
CA GLY A 525 -21.96 -8.31 -9.33
C GLY A 525 -21.33 -8.44 -10.70
N VAL A 526 -21.34 -7.32 -11.40
CA VAL A 526 -20.67 -7.15 -12.69
C VAL A 526 -19.98 -5.80 -12.70
N ARG A 527 -18.73 -5.80 -13.15
CA ARG A 527 -17.95 -4.58 -13.38
C ARG A 527 -17.35 -4.59 -14.78
N GLY A 528 -16.95 -3.43 -15.25
CA GLY A 528 -16.31 -3.34 -16.55
C GLY A 528 -16.03 -1.92 -16.97
N THR A 529 -15.65 -1.80 -18.27
CA THR A 529 -15.35 -0.53 -18.91
C THR A 529 -16.21 -0.33 -20.14
N VAL A 530 -16.65 0.90 -20.39
CA VAL A 530 -17.33 1.31 -21.62
C VAL A 530 -16.45 2.34 -22.31
N GLY A 531 -15.93 1.98 -23.48
CA GLY A 531 -14.84 2.73 -24.10
C GLY A 531 -13.59 2.73 -23.21
N ASP A 532 -12.82 3.83 -23.30
CA ASP A 532 -11.56 3.99 -22.55
C ASP A 532 -11.72 4.85 -21.28
N ALA A 533 -12.85 5.51 -21.10
CA ALA A 533 -13.04 6.54 -20.08
C ALA A 533 -14.03 6.18 -18.97
N VAL A 534 -15.02 5.33 -19.25
CA VAL A 534 -16.09 5.02 -18.29
C VAL A 534 -15.87 3.66 -17.65
N ASN A 535 -15.82 3.61 -16.31
CA ASN A 535 -15.83 2.36 -15.57
C ASN A 535 -17.13 2.24 -14.77
N TYR A 536 -17.63 1.03 -14.62
CA TYR A 536 -18.82 0.74 -13.84
C TYR A 536 -18.63 -0.50 -12.95
N ASP A 537 -19.34 -0.54 -11.83
CA ASP A 537 -19.47 -1.68 -10.93
C ASP A 537 -20.89 -1.66 -10.34
N VAL A 538 -21.63 -2.75 -10.52
CA VAL A 538 -22.97 -2.92 -9.96
C VAL A 538 -23.01 -4.27 -9.28
N SER A 539 -23.51 -4.30 -8.04
CA SER A 539 -23.59 -5.53 -7.27
C SER A 539 -24.83 -5.59 -6.39
N LEU A 540 -25.20 -6.82 -6.07
CA LEU A 540 -26.21 -7.17 -5.11
C LEU A 540 -25.58 -8.02 -4.01
N GLY A 541 -25.67 -7.55 -2.78
CA GLY A 541 -25.23 -8.25 -1.58
C GLY A 541 -26.40 -8.79 -0.77
N THR A 542 -26.15 -9.81 0.02
CA THR A 542 -27.10 -10.39 0.98
C THR A 542 -26.40 -10.85 2.24
N PRO A 543 -26.99 -10.63 3.44
CA PRO A 543 -26.47 -11.21 4.67
C PRO A 543 -26.69 -12.73 4.65
N ILE A 544 -25.61 -13.49 4.94
CA ILE A 544 -25.66 -14.97 5.08
C ILE A 544 -25.80 -15.34 6.56
N LYS A 545 -25.02 -14.66 7.42
CA LYS A 545 -25.07 -14.83 8.88
C LYS A 545 -24.98 -13.49 9.56
N LYS A 546 -25.90 -13.21 10.47
CA LYS A 546 -25.93 -12.03 11.34
C LYS A 546 -26.44 -12.40 12.72
N PRO A 547 -26.14 -11.61 13.78
CA PRO A 547 -26.78 -11.76 15.08
C PRO A 547 -28.30 -11.53 15.00
N GLU A 548 -29.02 -12.11 15.93
CA GLU A 548 -30.46 -11.82 16.12
C GLU A 548 -30.64 -10.35 16.50
N GLY A 549 -31.63 -9.69 15.94
CA GLY A 549 -31.90 -8.27 16.17
C GLY A 549 -31.01 -7.29 15.39
N PHE A 550 -29.94 -7.76 14.68
CA PHE A 550 -29.11 -6.90 13.86
C PHE A 550 -29.90 -6.40 12.64
N ASP A 551 -30.01 -5.06 12.53
CA ASP A 551 -30.76 -4.41 11.47
C ASP A 551 -29.94 -4.25 10.19
N THR A 552 -30.45 -4.77 9.11
CA THR A 552 -29.86 -4.61 7.77
C THR A 552 -30.89 -5.03 6.69
N ASP A 553 -30.80 -4.41 5.55
CA ASP A 553 -31.56 -4.80 4.37
C ASP A 553 -31.23 -6.25 3.96
N THR A 554 -32.23 -7.03 3.56
CA THR A 554 -32.03 -8.41 3.05
C THR A 554 -31.34 -8.44 1.71
N ARG A 555 -31.39 -7.33 0.95
CA ARG A 555 -30.76 -7.14 -0.35
C ARG A 555 -30.13 -5.75 -0.39
N VAL A 556 -28.80 -5.71 -0.48
CA VAL A 556 -28.02 -4.48 -0.48
C VAL A 556 -27.49 -4.23 -1.88
N TRP A 557 -28.05 -3.25 -2.55
CA TRP A 557 -27.58 -2.81 -3.86
C TRP A 557 -26.38 -1.87 -3.70
N ALA A 558 -25.38 -2.08 -4.54
CA ALA A 558 -24.25 -1.19 -4.62
C ALA A 558 -23.94 -0.88 -6.08
N PHE A 559 -23.73 0.39 -6.39
CA PHE A 559 -23.22 0.81 -7.68
C PHE A 559 -22.08 1.81 -7.55
N ARG A 560 -21.24 1.87 -8.56
CA ARG A 560 -20.22 2.89 -8.77
C ARG A 560 -20.02 3.09 -10.26
N GLY A 561 -20.13 4.32 -10.70
CA GLY A 561 -19.75 4.76 -12.04
C GLY A 561 -18.61 5.76 -11.96
N SER A 562 -17.65 5.71 -12.86
CA SER A 562 -16.59 6.72 -12.94
C SER A 562 -16.25 7.06 -14.38
N TYR A 563 -16.03 8.34 -14.64
CA TYR A 563 -15.53 8.87 -15.89
C TYR A 563 -14.12 9.43 -15.67
N GLN A 564 -13.16 9.01 -16.49
CA GLN A 564 -11.75 9.43 -16.42
C GLN A 564 -11.41 10.35 -17.59
N PHE A 565 -10.63 11.40 -17.34
CA PHE A 565 -10.19 12.38 -18.32
C PHE A 565 -8.73 12.80 -18.12
#